data_a621db28eb57dc5e954104d3f821825a
#
_entry.id   a621db28eb57dc5e954104d3f821825a
#
_cell.length_a   1.000
_cell.length_b   1.000
_cell.length_c   1.000
_cell.angle_alpha   90.00
_cell.angle_beta   90.00
_cell.angle_gamma   90.00
#
_symmetry.space_group_name_H-M   'P 1'
#
loop_
_entity.id
_entity.type
_entity.pdbx_description
1 polymer ?
#
loop_
_entity_poly.entity_id
_entity_poly.type
_entity_poly.pdbx_seq_one_letter_code
_entity_poly.pdbx_strand_id
1 'polypeptide(L)'
;MPDRNAHFVQWPWWAVCCWLAIQVAATATEPTDIRVVAAAPDGGRQAVAGRLLVEARDGSLLVETATQQLQVLAGDQIISRTMSRPAEPLAPRELGRQTLAELPAGFRLLTTRHYLICHDTSLGYARWAAALLEQLHQGFHTYFSRLGLPLQPSERPLIVVIFSGRRAYEAAAARDVGAASHSIVGYYNQLTNRITTFDITGLDALQDDRTASAGQAGLALLNSPRAASLVATLVHEATHQLAFNTGLHQRLAPVPVWVSEGIATYFETPELATTRGWRTIGGVNRPRLDLVRRQFTPGLLDRIITSDEPFRDPDEALVAYAHAWATIFYLAKLRRTEFASYLQQLSEKAPLAADSADLRRQSFRAAFDCGPEDLEQPLLRYLATLPSSP
;
A
#
# COMPACT_ATOMS: atom_id res chain seq x y z
N MET A 1 6.67 27.06 -28.02
CA MET A 1 5.84 26.78 -26.86
C MET A 1 6.13 25.37 -26.41
N PRO A 2 6.81 25.13 -25.31
CA PRO A 2 7.13 23.78 -24.86
C PRO A 2 5.98 23.21 -24.06
N ASP A 3 5.65 22.00 -24.42
CA ASP A 3 4.62 21.10 -23.86
C ASP A 3 4.84 20.85 -22.37
N ARG A 4 3.92 21.28 -21.53
CA ARG A 4 3.93 21.03 -20.09
C ARG A 4 3.14 19.77 -19.77
N ASN A 5 3.64 18.63 -20.18
CA ASN A 5 3.19 17.36 -19.65
C ASN A 5 3.89 17.10 -18.32
N ALA A 6 3.16 17.29 -17.22
CA ALA A 6 3.59 16.88 -15.90
C ALA A 6 3.77 15.35 -15.92
N HIS A 7 5.01 14.90 -15.95
CA HIS A 7 5.38 13.49 -15.85
C HIS A 7 5.01 12.98 -14.47
N PHE A 8 3.90 12.26 -14.38
CA PHE A 8 3.59 11.39 -13.25
C PHE A 8 4.51 10.17 -13.33
N VAL A 9 5.67 10.26 -12.74
CA VAL A 9 6.51 9.08 -12.51
C VAL A 9 6.12 8.50 -11.16
N GLN A 10 5.13 7.62 -11.16
CA GLN A 10 4.95 6.68 -10.05
C GLN A 10 6.03 5.61 -10.19
N TRP A 11 7.07 5.70 -9.36
CA TRP A 11 8.08 4.65 -9.26
C TRP A 11 7.61 3.57 -8.29
N PRO A 12 7.87 2.32 -8.58
CA PRO A 12 7.20 1.20 -7.94
C PRO A 12 7.79 0.84 -6.57
N TRP A 13 6.94 0.43 -5.69
CA TRP A 13 7.08 -0.03 -4.30
C TRP A 13 8.03 -1.20 -4.07
N TRP A 14 8.43 -1.91 -5.11
CA TRP A 14 9.27 -3.10 -5.05
C TRP A 14 10.76 -2.79 -4.73
N ALA A 15 11.18 -1.56 -4.70
CA ALA A 15 12.54 -1.20 -4.28
C ALA A 15 12.86 -1.60 -2.84
N VAL A 16 11.83 -1.85 -2.02
CA VAL A 16 11.99 -2.32 -0.62
C VAL A 16 11.93 -3.85 -0.52
N CYS A 17 11.41 -4.54 -1.52
CA CYS A 17 11.27 -6.02 -1.53
C CYS A 17 12.38 -6.76 -2.28
N CYS A 18 13.36 -6.10 -2.86
CA CYS A 18 14.51 -6.78 -3.47
C CYS A 18 15.50 -7.22 -2.39
N TRP A 19 15.76 -8.51 -2.35
CA TRP A 19 16.80 -9.28 -1.65
C TRP A 19 16.32 -10.22 -0.54
N LEU A 20 15.37 -11.09 -0.84
CA LEU A 20 15.30 -12.36 -0.12
C LEU A 20 14.59 -13.38 -1.02
N ALA A 21 15.34 -13.95 -1.99
CA ALA A 21 14.95 -15.21 -2.60
C ALA A 21 15.24 -16.34 -1.59
N ILE A 22 14.54 -16.30 -0.45
CA ILE A 22 14.54 -17.43 0.47
C ILE A 22 13.48 -18.38 -0.07
N GLN A 23 13.91 -19.50 -0.63
CA GLN A 23 13.01 -20.60 -0.96
C GLN A 23 12.52 -21.21 0.36
N VAL A 24 11.40 -20.70 0.85
CA VAL A 24 10.79 -21.15 2.11
C VAL A 24 9.65 -22.10 1.80
N ALA A 25 9.85 -23.39 2.11
CA ALA A 25 8.73 -24.21 2.50
C ALA A 25 8.42 -23.85 3.95
N ALA A 26 7.55 -22.85 4.14
CA ALA A 26 7.12 -22.42 5.45
C ALA A 26 6.04 -23.39 5.96
N THR A 27 6.23 -23.93 7.15
CA THR A 27 5.14 -24.51 7.94
C THR A 27 4.53 -23.37 8.74
N ALA A 28 3.25 -23.08 8.53
CA ALA A 28 2.51 -22.17 9.38
C ALA A 28 2.49 -22.77 10.80
N THR A 29 3.20 -22.16 11.71
CA THR A 29 3.16 -22.48 13.15
C THR A 29 2.05 -21.67 13.82
N GLU A 30 1.41 -22.21 14.86
CA GLU A 30 0.53 -21.42 15.71
C GLU A 30 1.29 -20.17 16.21
N PRO A 31 0.62 -19.01 16.24
CA PRO A 31 1.27 -17.75 16.62
C PRO A 31 1.84 -17.85 18.03
N THR A 32 3.14 -17.86 18.14
CA THR A 32 3.88 -17.96 19.38
C THR A 32 4.82 -16.78 19.47
N ASP A 33 4.86 -16.11 20.61
CA ASP A 33 5.80 -15.05 20.83
C ASP A 33 7.21 -15.60 21.09
N ILE A 34 8.18 -14.91 20.56
CA ILE A 34 9.58 -15.28 20.65
C ILE A 34 10.42 -14.07 21.08
N ARG A 35 11.45 -14.34 21.84
CA ARG A 35 12.56 -13.41 22.08
C ARG A 35 13.82 -13.96 21.47
N VAL A 36 14.40 -13.21 20.56
CA VAL A 36 15.62 -13.57 19.82
C VAL A 36 16.72 -12.58 20.15
N VAL A 37 17.91 -13.08 20.41
CA VAL A 37 19.14 -12.28 20.42
C VAL A 37 19.90 -12.64 19.17
N ALA A 38 20.17 -11.66 18.32
CA ALA A 38 20.91 -11.84 17.08
C ALA A 38 22.12 -10.90 17.00
N ALA A 39 23.10 -11.25 16.19
CA ALA A 39 24.20 -10.37 15.85
C ALA A 39 23.67 -9.16 15.05
N ALA A 40 24.08 -7.96 15.41
CA ALA A 40 23.73 -6.77 14.65
C ALA A 40 24.80 -6.47 13.57
N PRO A 41 24.42 -5.76 12.48
CA PRO A 41 25.36 -5.44 11.39
C PRO A 41 26.61 -4.66 11.81
N ASP A 42 26.54 -3.93 12.93
CA ASP A 42 27.63 -3.18 13.52
C ASP A 42 28.58 -4.02 14.42
N GLY A 43 28.34 -5.35 14.46
CA GLY A 43 29.07 -6.29 15.31
C GLY A 43 28.56 -6.35 16.76
N GLY A 44 27.53 -5.60 17.09
CA GLY A 44 26.85 -5.65 18.38
C GLY A 44 25.84 -6.80 18.49
N ARG A 45 24.98 -6.73 19.51
CA ARG A 45 23.85 -7.64 19.71
C ARG A 45 22.56 -6.85 19.73
N GLN A 46 21.55 -7.35 18.99
CA GLN A 46 20.20 -6.82 19.07
C GLN A 46 19.25 -7.85 19.67
N ALA A 47 18.33 -7.40 20.52
CA ALA A 47 17.26 -8.24 21.05
C ALA A 47 15.96 -7.86 20.36
N VAL A 48 15.30 -8.84 19.74
CA VAL A 48 14.01 -8.72 19.08
C VAL A 48 13.01 -9.58 19.82
N ALA A 49 11.86 -9.00 20.17
CA ALA A 49 10.77 -9.72 20.78
C ALA A 49 9.48 -9.45 20.00
N GLY A 50 8.67 -10.47 19.79
CA GLY A 50 7.42 -10.35 19.07
C GLY A 50 6.83 -11.69 18.66
N ARG A 51 5.82 -11.64 17.81
CA ARG A 51 5.13 -12.82 17.28
C ARG A 51 5.94 -13.43 16.14
N LEU A 52 6.29 -14.70 16.27
CA LEU A 52 6.91 -15.48 15.19
C LEU A 52 5.85 -15.74 14.11
N LEU A 53 6.11 -15.27 12.90
CA LEU A 53 5.23 -15.47 11.74
C LEU A 53 5.72 -16.62 10.83
N VAL A 54 7.04 -16.71 10.63
CA VAL A 54 7.66 -17.71 9.77
C VAL A 54 8.98 -18.16 10.39
N GLU A 55 9.22 -19.46 10.36
CA GLU A 55 10.52 -20.07 10.57
C GLU A 55 10.93 -20.76 9.27
N ALA A 56 12.03 -20.33 8.69
CA ALA A 56 12.57 -20.87 7.46
C ALA A 56 13.44 -22.10 7.71
N ARG A 57 13.66 -22.93 6.67
CA ARG A 57 14.49 -24.14 6.77
C ARG A 57 15.96 -23.87 7.13
N ASP A 58 16.48 -22.71 6.78
CA ASP A 58 17.82 -22.25 7.12
C ASP A 58 17.91 -21.68 8.54
N GLY A 59 16.83 -21.71 9.31
CA GLY A 59 16.73 -21.15 10.65
C GLY A 59 16.44 -19.66 10.68
N SER A 60 16.27 -18.98 9.54
CA SER A 60 15.87 -17.58 9.49
C SER A 60 14.46 -17.40 10.03
N LEU A 61 14.21 -16.27 10.70
CA LEU A 61 12.92 -15.98 11.34
C LEU A 61 12.32 -14.70 10.80
N LEU A 62 10.99 -14.69 10.61
CA LEU A 62 10.19 -13.48 10.42
C LEU A 62 9.40 -13.22 11.70
N VAL A 63 9.69 -12.09 12.36
CA VAL A 63 9.10 -11.71 13.64
C VAL A 63 8.36 -10.39 13.50
N GLU A 64 7.09 -10.36 13.94
CA GLU A 64 6.34 -9.12 14.07
C GLU A 64 6.48 -8.55 15.49
N THR A 65 7.07 -7.37 15.61
CA THR A 65 7.27 -6.69 16.89
C THR A 65 5.97 -6.12 17.48
N ALA A 66 5.99 -5.72 18.76
CA ALA A 66 4.87 -5.05 19.39
C ALA A 66 4.48 -3.72 18.70
N THR A 67 5.43 -3.08 17.98
CA THR A 67 5.19 -1.87 17.17
C THR A 67 4.73 -2.17 15.74
N GLN A 68 4.32 -3.40 15.46
CA GLN A 68 3.82 -3.88 14.15
C GLN A 68 4.89 -3.94 13.04
N GLN A 69 6.16 -3.81 13.38
CA GLN A 69 7.24 -3.92 12.41
C GLN A 69 7.60 -5.38 12.16
N LEU A 70 7.85 -5.74 10.91
CA LEU A 70 8.39 -7.04 10.53
C LEU A 70 9.91 -6.98 10.54
N GLN A 71 10.53 -7.93 11.22
CA GLN A 71 11.98 -8.11 11.23
C GLN A 71 12.33 -9.49 10.72
N VAL A 72 13.21 -9.52 9.73
CA VAL A 72 13.81 -10.75 9.22
C VAL A 72 15.15 -10.93 9.92
N LEU A 73 15.31 -12.06 10.59
CA LEU A 73 16.54 -12.42 11.30
C LEU A 73 17.14 -13.63 10.59
N ALA A 74 18.34 -13.45 10.03
CA ALA A 74 19.04 -14.54 9.35
C ALA A 74 19.46 -15.63 10.36
N GLY A 75 19.29 -16.90 9.97
CA GLY A 75 19.52 -18.03 10.88
C GLY A 75 20.93 -18.09 11.43
N ASP A 76 21.93 -17.75 10.63
CA ASP A 76 23.35 -17.69 11.01
C ASP A 76 23.68 -16.53 11.98
N GLN A 77 22.84 -15.53 12.07
CA GLN A 77 22.99 -14.39 13.00
C GLN A 77 22.32 -14.64 14.36
N ILE A 78 21.49 -15.67 14.50
CA ILE A 78 20.76 -15.95 15.73
C ILE A 78 21.69 -16.55 16.78
N ILE A 79 21.89 -15.83 17.88
CA ILE A 79 22.72 -16.24 19.02
C ILE A 79 21.90 -17.08 20.00
N SER A 80 20.69 -16.65 20.31
CA SER A 80 19.78 -17.39 21.20
C SER A 80 18.32 -17.05 20.89
N ARG A 81 17.44 -18.00 21.18
CA ARG A 81 16.00 -17.80 21.10
C ARG A 81 15.29 -18.42 22.31
N THR A 82 14.23 -17.78 22.74
CA THR A 82 13.37 -18.24 23.82
C THR A 82 11.91 -18.03 23.42
N MET A 83 11.12 -19.09 23.47
CA MET A 83 9.68 -18.98 23.23
C MET A 83 9.03 -18.37 24.47
N SER A 84 8.02 -17.52 24.25
CA SER A 84 7.29 -16.85 25.32
C SER A 84 5.78 -16.94 25.06
N ARG A 85 4.99 -16.64 26.07
CA ARG A 85 3.55 -16.48 25.86
C ARG A 85 3.29 -15.25 25.01
N PRO A 86 2.23 -15.26 24.18
CA PRO A 86 1.83 -14.09 23.42
C PRO A 86 1.72 -12.86 24.33
N ALA A 87 2.40 -11.79 23.95
CA ALA A 87 2.26 -10.51 24.63
C ALA A 87 0.95 -9.85 24.21
N GLU A 88 0.32 -9.15 25.15
CA GLU A 88 -0.83 -8.32 24.78
C GLU A 88 -0.41 -7.22 23.80
N PRO A 89 -1.24 -6.92 22.78
CA PRO A 89 -0.99 -5.80 21.89
C PRO A 89 -0.84 -4.49 22.67
N LEU A 90 0.09 -3.65 22.26
CA LEU A 90 0.27 -2.33 22.88
C LEU A 90 -1.02 -1.52 22.78
N ALA A 91 -1.41 -0.90 23.90
CA ALA A 91 -2.49 0.08 23.85
C ALA A 91 -2.17 1.19 22.86
N PRO A 92 -3.18 1.76 22.15
CA PRO A 92 -2.95 2.74 21.07
C PRO A 92 -2.06 3.92 21.49
N ARG A 93 -2.23 4.40 22.72
CA ARG A 93 -1.42 5.52 23.26
C ARG A 93 0.05 5.12 23.43
N GLU A 94 0.33 3.92 23.87
CA GLU A 94 1.69 3.42 24.07
C GLU A 94 2.36 3.14 22.72
N LEU A 95 1.63 2.53 21.78
CA LEU A 95 2.11 2.34 20.42
C LEU A 95 2.48 3.69 19.77
N GLY A 96 1.61 4.71 19.92
CA GLY A 96 1.89 6.06 19.41
C GLY A 96 3.11 6.69 20.07
N ARG A 97 3.31 6.51 21.39
CA ARG A 97 4.48 7.02 22.11
C ARG A 97 5.78 6.38 21.61
N GLN A 98 5.77 5.07 21.42
CA GLN A 98 6.94 4.34 20.89
C GLN A 98 7.23 4.74 19.45
N THR A 99 6.20 4.89 18.62
CA THR A 99 6.37 5.40 17.24
C THR A 99 6.98 6.80 17.23
N LEU A 100 6.50 7.71 18.08
CA LEU A 100 7.05 9.06 18.17
C LEU A 100 8.53 9.08 18.59
N ALA A 101 8.97 8.14 19.44
CA ALA A 101 10.34 8.04 19.87
C ALA A 101 11.33 7.68 18.74
N GLU A 102 10.82 7.10 17.64
CA GLU A 102 11.61 6.77 16.43
C GLU A 102 11.68 7.94 15.44
N LEU A 103 10.86 8.98 15.64
CA LEU A 103 10.74 10.12 14.73
C LEU A 103 11.56 11.32 15.24
N PRO A 104 11.91 12.26 14.35
CA PRO A 104 12.56 13.50 14.76
C PRO A 104 11.76 14.26 15.82
N ALA A 105 12.44 15.10 16.59
CA ALA A 105 11.79 15.98 17.58
C ALA A 105 10.74 16.89 16.91
N GLY A 106 9.65 17.20 17.60
CA GLY A 106 8.57 18.08 17.11
C GLY A 106 7.34 17.35 16.58
N PHE A 107 7.42 16.05 16.36
CA PHE A 107 6.24 15.26 16.01
C PHE A 107 5.25 15.16 17.16
N ARG A 108 3.97 15.18 16.82
CA ARG A 108 2.81 15.07 17.73
C ARG A 108 1.93 13.93 17.30
N LEU A 109 1.13 13.40 18.24
CA LEU A 109 0.20 12.30 17.99
C LEU A 109 -1.24 12.84 17.90
N LEU A 110 -1.92 12.52 16.82
CA LEU A 110 -3.37 12.62 16.68
C LEU A 110 -3.94 11.20 16.57
N THR A 111 -4.80 10.82 17.50
CA THR A 111 -5.45 9.51 17.53
C THR A 111 -6.87 9.63 17.02
N THR A 112 -7.27 8.73 16.11
CA THR A 112 -8.65 8.55 15.66
C THR A 112 -9.14 7.15 16.03
N ARG A 113 -10.26 6.73 15.47
CA ARG A 113 -10.81 5.39 15.76
C ARG A 113 -9.90 4.27 15.25
N HIS A 114 -9.35 4.42 14.03
CA HIS A 114 -8.58 3.37 13.37
C HIS A 114 -7.13 3.76 13.09
N TYR A 115 -6.74 5.05 13.29
CA TYR A 115 -5.43 5.56 12.93
C TYR A 115 -4.69 6.24 14.06
N LEU A 116 -3.37 6.10 14.05
CA LEU A 116 -2.41 6.90 14.80
C LEU A 116 -1.65 7.78 13.80
N ILE A 117 -1.91 9.07 13.81
CA ILE A 117 -1.27 10.05 12.93
C ILE A 117 -0.13 10.73 13.70
N CYS A 118 1.10 10.37 13.38
CA CYS A 118 2.31 11.03 13.88
C CYS A 118 2.66 12.15 12.90
N HIS A 119 2.64 13.41 13.34
CA HIS A 119 2.81 14.54 12.43
C HIS A 119 3.58 15.71 13.06
N ASP A 120 4.34 16.44 12.27
CA ASP A 120 4.93 17.74 12.60
C ASP A 120 4.33 18.91 11.82
N THR A 121 3.32 18.63 11.00
CA THR A 121 2.54 19.62 10.25
C THR A 121 1.45 20.30 11.09
N SER A 122 0.65 21.18 10.47
CA SER A 122 -0.48 21.85 11.09
C SER A 122 -1.54 20.85 11.58
N LEU A 123 -2.18 21.14 12.71
CA LEU A 123 -3.27 20.32 13.22
C LEU A 123 -4.47 20.29 12.26
N GLY A 124 -4.68 21.35 11.47
CA GLY A 124 -5.72 21.40 10.44
C GLY A 124 -5.51 20.36 9.36
N TYR A 125 -4.30 20.31 8.81
CA TYR A 125 -3.95 19.28 7.81
C TYR A 125 -4.01 17.86 8.37
N ALA A 126 -3.45 17.63 9.56
CA ALA A 126 -3.49 16.33 10.20
C ALA A 126 -4.92 15.82 10.43
N ARG A 127 -5.85 16.70 10.85
CA ARG A 127 -7.27 16.36 11.01
C ARG A 127 -7.96 16.08 9.68
N TRP A 128 -7.64 16.85 8.64
CA TRP A 128 -8.16 16.59 7.30
C TRP A 128 -7.70 15.22 6.78
N ALA A 129 -6.41 14.92 6.85
CA ALA A 129 -5.87 13.63 6.44
C ALA A 129 -6.51 12.47 7.24
N ALA A 130 -6.64 12.65 8.55
CA ALA A 130 -7.30 11.67 9.42
C ALA A 130 -8.76 11.41 9.00
N ALA A 131 -9.53 12.45 8.71
CA ALA A 131 -10.91 12.32 8.25
C ALA A 131 -11.01 11.59 6.90
N LEU A 132 -10.10 11.90 5.95
CA LEU A 132 -10.00 11.24 4.66
C LEU A 132 -9.72 9.73 4.84
N LEU A 133 -8.76 9.38 5.68
CA LEU A 133 -8.36 8.01 5.96
C LEU A 133 -9.47 7.20 6.63
N GLU A 134 -10.20 7.80 7.59
CA GLU A 134 -11.35 7.15 8.24
C GLU A 134 -12.51 6.91 7.24
N GLN A 135 -12.76 7.84 6.33
CA GLN A 135 -13.74 7.65 5.26
C GLN A 135 -13.33 6.54 4.31
N LEU A 136 -12.04 6.49 3.93
CA LEU A 136 -11.51 5.41 3.10
C LEU A 136 -11.64 4.06 3.80
N HIS A 137 -11.27 3.97 5.08
CA HIS A 137 -11.42 2.76 5.89
C HIS A 137 -12.86 2.22 5.82
N GLN A 138 -13.84 3.08 6.09
CA GLN A 138 -15.25 2.70 6.02
C GLN A 138 -15.67 2.28 4.60
N GLY A 139 -15.24 3.04 3.59
CA GLY A 139 -15.53 2.76 2.18
C GLY A 139 -14.94 1.43 1.73
N PHE A 140 -13.71 1.14 2.12
CA PHE A 140 -12.97 -0.08 1.82
C PHE A 140 -13.71 -1.32 2.37
N HIS A 141 -14.02 -1.35 3.64
CA HIS A 141 -14.77 -2.45 4.25
C HIS A 141 -16.16 -2.63 3.63
N THR A 142 -16.86 -1.52 3.37
CA THR A 142 -18.18 -1.57 2.74
C THR A 142 -18.11 -2.14 1.31
N TYR A 143 -17.08 -1.75 0.56
CA TYR A 143 -16.89 -2.23 -0.81
C TYR A 143 -16.66 -3.75 -0.85
N PHE A 144 -15.70 -4.25 -0.08
CA PHE A 144 -15.37 -5.68 -0.07
C PHE A 144 -16.49 -6.54 0.54
N SER A 145 -17.20 -6.05 1.56
CA SER A 145 -18.41 -6.71 2.07
C SER A 145 -19.48 -6.87 0.97
N ARG A 146 -19.71 -5.82 0.17
CA ARG A 146 -20.64 -5.88 -0.96
C ARG A 146 -20.14 -6.76 -2.12
N LEU A 147 -18.84 -6.93 -2.23
CA LEU A 147 -18.24 -7.86 -3.20
C LEU A 147 -18.43 -9.32 -2.78
N GLY A 148 -18.86 -9.59 -1.53
CA GLY A 148 -18.99 -10.93 -0.97
C GLY A 148 -17.73 -11.40 -0.25
N LEU A 149 -16.79 -10.50 0.03
CA LEU A 149 -15.54 -10.77 0.73
C LEU A 149 -15.46 -9.87 1.99
N PRO A 150 -16.13 -10.24 3.10
CA PRO A 150 -16.09 -9.46 4.33
C PRO A 150 -14.69 -9.54 4.94
N LEU A 151 -14.03 -8.38 5.03
CA LEU A 151 -12.68 -8.26 5.59
C LEU A 151 -12.73 -8.14 7.11
N GLN A 152 -11.68 -8.61 7.77
CA GLN A 152 -11.53 -8.46 9.21
C GLN A 152 -11.14 -7.01 9.56
N PRO A 153 -11.66 -6.44 10.63
CA PRO A 153 -11.13 -5.18 11.15
C PRO A 153 -9.66 -5.35 11.51
N SER A 154 -8.86 -4.30 11.28
CA SER A 154 -7.48 -4.30 11.76
C SER A 154 -7.47 -4.42 13.30
N GLU A 155 -6.73 -5.40 13.83
CA GLU A 155 -6.62 -5.62 15.28
C GLU A 155 -5.93 -4.47 16.02
N ARG A 156 -5.15 -3.68 15.28
CA ARG A 156 -4.34 -2.58 15.84
C ARG A 156 -4.54 -1.32 15.00
N PRO A 157 -4.36 -0.13 15.61
CA PRO A 157 -4.43 1.12 14.86
C PRO A 157 -3.38 1.16 13.75
N LEU A 158 -3.77 1.72 12.62
CA LEU A 158 -2.91 1.94 11.47
C LEU A 158 -2.06 3.20 11.67
N ILE A 159 -0.76 3.12 11.36
CA ILE A 159 0.19 4.20 11.65
C ILE A 159 0.43 5.02 10.37
N VAL A 160 0.31 6.34 10.51
CA VAL A 160 0.62 7.29 9.42
C VAL A 160 1.58 8.34 9.95
N VAL A 161 2.64 8.60 9.20
CA VAL A 161 3.65 9.64 9.51
C VAL A 161 3.54 10.74 8.46
N ILE A 162 3.28 11.97 8.92
CA ILE A 162 3.10 13.14 8.05
C ILE A 162 4.14 14.19 8.40
N PHE A 163 5.07 14.42 7.50
CA PHE A 163 6.07 15.48 7.59
C PHE A 163 5.48 16.83 7.20
N SER A 164 5.92 17.91 7.83
CA SER A 164 5.48 19.28 7.50
C SER A 164 5.97 19.75 6.13
N GLY A 165 7.05 19.17 5.62
CA GLY A 165 7.62 19.57 4.35
C GLY A 165 8.35 18.46 3.61
N ARG A 166 8.46 18.65 2.30
CA ARG A 166 9.04 17.67 1.36
C ARG A 166 10.48 17.30 1.69
N ARG A 167 11.32 18.26 2.04
CA ARG A 167 12.75 18.01 2.29
C ARG A 167 12.97 17.05 3.47
N ALA A 168 12.23 17.24 4.58
CA ALA A 168 12.33 16.37 5.76
C ALA A 168 11.79 14.96 5.44
N TYR A 169 10.70 14.90 4.67
CA TYR A 169 10.15 13.64 4.16
C TYR A 169 11.16 12.90 3.30
N GLU A 170 11.77 13.54 2.28
CA GLU A 170 12.74 12.92 1.37
C GLU A 170 13.95 12.35 2.15
N ALA A 171 14.45 13.09 3.15
CA ALA A 171 15.56 12.62 3.99
C ALA A 171 15.19 11.38 4.84
N ALA A 172 13.94 11.29 5.30
CA ALA A 172 13.44 10.11 6.01
C ALA A 172 13.18 8.95 5.04
N ALA A 173 12.49 9.22 3.93
CA ALA A 173 12.11 8.24 2.92
C ALA A 173 13.32 7.61 2.21
N ALA A 174 14.44 8.35 2.09
CA ALA A 174 15.67 7.83 1.47
C ALA A 174 16.21 6.56 2.15
N ARG A 175 15.92 6.36 3.44
CA ARG A 175 16.29 5.14 4.19
C ARG A 175 15.47 3.94 3.77
N ASP A 176 14.20 4.15 3.39
CA ASP A 176 13.25 3.10 3.07
C ASP A 176 13.20 2.81 1.57
N VAL A 177 13.22 3.86 0.73
CA VAL A 177 12.99 3.77 -0.71
C VAL A 177 14.15 4.31 -1.56
N GLY A 178 15.28 4.66 -0.93
CA GLY A 178 16.48 5.12 -1.63
C GLY A 178 16.24 6.35 -2.51
N ALA A 179 16.77 6.33 -3.74
CA ALA A 179 16.66 7.44 -4.70
C ALA A 179 15.23 7.76 -5.12
N ALA A 180 14.29 6.83 -5.00
CA ALA A 180 12.89 7.05 -5.34
C ALA A 180 12.22 8.11 -4.44
N SER A 181 12.80 8.40 -3.25
CA SER A 181 12.30 9.40 -2.31
C SER A 181 12.05 10.78 -2.93
N HIS A 182 12.82 11.15 -3.95
CA HIS A 182 12.69 12.44 -4.64
C HIS A 182 11.51 12.53 -5.63
N SER A 183 10.95 11.40 -6.04
CA SER A 183 9.89 11.35 -7.07
C SER A 183 8.52 11.00 -6.52
N ILE A 184 8.44 10.44 -5.30
CA ILE A 184 7.18 10.00 -4.69
C ILE A 184 6.67 11.01 -3.66
N VAL A 185 5.36 11.06 -3.48
CA VAL A 185 4.66 11.95 -2.53
C VAL A 185 4.37 11.25 -1.21
N GLY A 186 4.35 9.93 -1.23
CA GLY A 186 4.12 9.08 -0.07
C GLY A 186 4.33 7.63 -0.45
N TYR A 187 4.41 6.77 0.55
CA TYR A 187 4.51 5.33 0.38
C TYR A 187 4.01 4.59 1.62
N TYR A 188 3.50 3.38 1.40
CA TYR A 188 3.25 2.41 2.45
C TYR A 188 4.42 1.41 2.51
N ASN A 189 5.00 1.21 3.68
CA ASN A 189 6.08 0.26 3.89
C ASN A 189 5.55 -0.98 4.62
N GLN A 190 5.59 -2.14 3.97
CA GLN A 190 5.13 -3.40 4.55
C GLN A 190 5.95 -3.85 5.76
N LEU A 191 7.24 -3.52 5.83
CA LEU A 191 8.10 -3.88 6.97
C LEU A 191 7.74 -3.08 8.21
N THR A 192 7.60 -1.77 8.08
CA THR A 192 7.26 -0.89 9.21
C THR A 192 5.75 -0.80 9.47
N ASN A 193 4.91 -1.25 8.52
CA ASN A 193 3.45 -1.11 8.52
C ASN A 193 2.97 0.35 8.58
N ARG A 194 3.74 1.27 8.02
CA ARG A 194 3.47 2.71 8.10
C ARG A 194 3.26 3.31 6.72
N ILE A 195 2.34 4.27 6.65
CA ILE A 195 2.31 5.24 5.57
C ILE A 195 3.23 6.37 5.97
N THR A 196 4.11 6.79 5.06
CA THR A 196 4.94 7.98 5.23
C THR A 196 4.67 8.95 4.09
N THR A 197 4.32 10.19 4.42
CA THR A 197 3.99 11.24 3.46
C THR A 197 4.34 12.61 4.03
N PHE A 198 4.06 13.68 3.31
CA PHE A 198 4.24 15.05 3.79
C PHE A 198 3.01 15.92 3.51
N ASP A 199 2.97 17.08 4.18
CA ASP A 199 1.92 18.07 3.98
C ASP A 199 2.03 18.67 2.58
N ILE A 200 1.11 18.28 1.71
CA ILE A 200 1.07 18.70 0.31
C ILE A 200 0.59 20.15 0.13
N THR A 201 0.03 20.76 1.17
CA THR A 201 -0.35 22.19 1.17
C THR A 201 0.83 23.09 1.52
N GLY A 202 1.87 22.52 2.14
CA GLY A 202 3.13 23.18 2.46
C GLY A 202 4.05 23.45 1.26
N LEU A 203 3.58 23.23 0.04
CA LEU A 203 4.21 23.73 -1.17
C LEU A 203 4.30 25.24 -1.07
N ASP A 204 5.48 25.80 -1.11
CA ASP A 204 6.00 27.15 -0.90
C ASP A 204 5.06 28.37 -1.06
N ALA A 205 3.87 28.19 -1.61
CA ALA A 205 2.87 29.24 -1.87
C ALA A 205 2.00 29.63 -0.65
N LEU A 206 2.05 28.88 0.48
CA LEU A 206 1.18 29.11 1.64
C LEU A 206 1.94 29.45 2.94
N GLN A 207 3.26 29.55 2.89
CA GLN A 207 4.06 29.90 4.08
C GLN A 207 4.03 31.40 4.42
N ASP A 208 3.53 32.25 3.52
CA ASP A 208 3.53 33.72 3.72
C ASP A 208 2.30 34.25 4.49
N ASP A 209 1.27 33.44 4.75
CA ASP A 209 0.05 33.93 5.41
C ASP A 209 -0.17 33.26 6.78
N ARG A 210 0.33 33.94 7.84
CA ARG A 210 0.22 33.52 9.24
C ARG A 210 -1.16 33.71 9.87
N THR A 211 -2.21 33.87 9.10
CA THR A 211 -3.57 34.12 9.61
C THR A 211 -4.44 32.86 9.62
N ALA A 212 -5.50 32.86 10.45
CA ALA A 212 -6.47 31.75 10.52
C ALA A 212 -7.18 31.47 9.19
N SER A 213 -7.11 32.39 8.22
CA SER A 213 -7.57 32.17 6.84
C SER A 213 -6.70 31.21 6.03
N ALA A 214 -5.43 31.01 6.38
CA ALA A 214 -4.53 30.08 5.70
C ALA A 214 -5.00 28.62 5.84
N GLY A 215 -5.59 28.24 6.97
CA GLY A 215 -6.16 26.90 7.16
C GLY A 215 -7.35 26.62 6.24
N GLN A 216 -8.21 27.61 6.01
CA GLN A 216 -9.36 27.48 5.09
C GLN A 216 -8.92 27.50 3.62
N ALA A 217 -7.95 28.34 3.28
CA ALA A 217 -7.38 28.40 1.94
C ALA A 217 -6.62 27.10 1.60
N GLY A 218 -5.88 26.52 2.55
CA GLY A 218 -5.23 25.21 2.40
C GLY A 218 -6.24 24.08 2.18
N LEU A 219 -7.33 24.06 2.93
CA LEU A 219 -8.40 23.07 2.75
C LEU A 219 -9.15 23.26 1.42
N ALA A 220 -9.33 24.49 0.96
CA ALA A 220 -9.89 24.77 -0.37
C ALA A 220 -8.96 24.30 -1.50
N LEU A 221 -7.64 24.38 -1.31
CA LEU A 221 -6.66 23.86 -2.26
C LEU A 221 -6.79 22.34 -2.42
N LEU A 222 -7.06 21.60 -1.34
CA LEU A 222 -7.23 20.13 -1.38
C LEU A 222 -8.42 19.68 -2.23
N ASN A 223 -9.41 20.55 -2.43
CA ASN A 223 -10.54 20.33 -3.34
C ASN A 223 -10.26 20.78 -4.78
N SER A 224 -9.05 21.30 -5.04
CA SER A 224 -8.67 21.74 -6.39
C SER A 224 -8.23 20.56 -7.26
N PRO A 225 -8.35 20.65 -8.60
CA PRO A 225 -7.81 19.63 -9.52
C PRO A 225 -6.30 19.39 -9.37
N ARG A 226 -5.54 20.41 -8.90
CA ARG A 226 -4.10 20.28 -8.64
C ARG A 226 -3.79 19.39 -7.44
N ALA A 227 -4.63 19.41 -6.41
CA ALA A 227 -4.47 18.55 -5.26
C ALA A 227 -5.07 17.14 -5.49
N ALA A 228 -5.98 16.98 -6.45
CA ALA A 228 -6.65 15.70 -6.68
C ALA A 228 -5.67 14.54 -6.88
N SER A 229 -4.58 14.76 -7.60
CA SER A 229 -3.55 13.75 -7.82
C SER A 229 -2.76 13.41 -6.55
N LEU A 230 -2.47 14.42 -5.72
CA LEU A 230 -1.74 14.24 -4.47
C LEU A 230 -2.61 13.53 -3.43
N VAL A 231 -3.91 13.86 -3.40
CA VAL A 231 -4.89 13.14 -2.58
C VAL A 231 -5.06 11.70 -3.06
N ALA A 232 -5.09 11.48 -4.38
CA ALA A 232 -5.13 10.15 -4.97
C ALA A 232 -3.93 9.30 -4.50
N THR A 233 -2.73 9.87 -4.39
CA THR A 233 -1.57 9.16 -3.84
C THR A 233 -1.78 8.75 -2.39
N LEU A 234 -2.26 9.64 -1.51
CA LEU A 234 -2.53 9.27 -0.11
C LEU A 234 -3.57 8.15 -0.01
N VAL A 235 -4.60 8.19 -0.86
CA VAL A 235 -5.62 7.14 -0.96
C VAL A 235 -5.02 5.83 -1.44
N HIS A 236 -4.15 5.88 -2.43
CA HIS A 236 -3.42 4.73 -2.97
C HIS A 236 -2.64 4.00 -1.87
N GLU A 237 -1.82 4.75 -1.12
CA GLU A 237 -1.01 4.23 -0.04
C GLU A 237 -1.84 3.67 1.11
N ALA A 238 -2.90 4.37 1.45
CA ALA A 238 -3.82 3.91 2.48
C ALA A 238 -4.61 2.68 2.03
N THR A 239 -4.87 2.51 0.73
CA THR A 239 -5.49 1.29 0.20
C THR A 239 -4.55 0.09 0.37
N HIS A 240 -3.25 0.25 0.10
CA HIS A 240 -2.27 -0.80 0.40
C HIS A 240 -2.25 -1.14 1.89
N GLN A 241 -2.13 -0.11 2.77
CA GLN A 241 -2.13 -0.36 4.20
C GLN A 241 -3.39 -1.10 4.66
N LEU A 242 -4.57 -0.71 4.18
CA LEU A 242 -5.82 -1.41 4.49
C LEU A 242 -5.78 -2.85 3.97
N ALA A 243 -5.41 -3.08 2.71
CA ALA A 243 -5.36 -4.41 2.12
C ALA A 243 -4.49 -5.38 2.94
N PHE A 244 -3.33 -4.92 3.40
CA PHE A 244 -2.38 -5.71 4.19
C PHE A 244 -2.69 -5.81 5.69
N ASN A 245 -3.71 -5.11 6.19
CA ASN A 245 -4.08 -5.13 7.60
C ASN A 245 -5.50 -5.61 7.90
N THR A 246 -6.27 -5.94 6.85
CA THR A 246 -7.67 -6.38 7.00
C THR A 246 -7.92 -7.79 6.47
N GLY A 247 -6.85 -8.53 6.19
CA GLY A 247 -6.93 -9.90 5.70
C GLY A 247 -7.19 -10.04 4.20
N LEU A 248 -7.22 -8.93 3.42
CA LEU A 248 -7.28 -9.01 1.97
C LEU A 248 -5.95 -9.55 1.39
N HIS A 249 -4.84 -9.11 1.95
CA HIS A 249 -3.49 -9.57 1.63
C HIS A 249 -2.71 -9.82 2.93
N GLN A 250 -1.75 -10.73 2.89
CA GLN A 250 -0.78 -10.87 3.97
C GLN A 250 0.51 -10.13 3.62
N ARG A 251 1.10 -9.44 4.59
CA ARG A 251 2.38 -8.74 4.39
C ARG A 251 3.47 -9.73 4.02
N LEU A 252 4.27 -9.38 3.02
CA LEU A 252 5.33 -10.20 2.44
C LEU A 252 4.85 -11.52 1.79
N ALA A 253 3.55 -11.74 1.62
CA ALA A 253 3.06 -12.82 0.77
C ALA A 253 3.24 -12.45 -0.71
N PRO A 254 3.35 -13.45 -1.62
CA PRO A 254 3.56 -13.22 -3.05
C PRO A 254 2.23 -12.79 -3.73
N VAL A 255 1.70 -11.65 -3.33
CA VAL A 255 0.56 -11.03 -4.00
C VAL A 255 1.05 -10.45 -5.33
N PRO A 256 0.49 -10.84 -6.48
CA PRO A 256 0.90 -10.27 -7.76
C PRO A 256 0.75 -8.76 -7.79
N VAL A 257 1.74 -8.04 -8.31
CA VAL A 257 1.75 -6.56 -8.33
C VAL A 257 0.54 -6.01 -9.06
N TRP A 258 0.08 -6.66 -10.15
CA TRP A 258 -1.13 -6.21 -10.85
C TRP A 258 -2.39 -6.21 -9.98
N VAL A 259 -2.46 -7.08 -8.97
CA VAL A 259 -3.59 -7.12 -8.01
C VAL A 259 -3.47 -5.99 -7.01
N SER A 260 -2.33 -5.89 -6.31
CA SER A 260 -2.14 -4.88 -5.27
C SER A 260 -2.24 -3.46 -5.84
N GLU A 261 -1.54 -3.19 -6.95
CA GLU A 261 -1.54 -1.89 -7.61
C GLU A 261 -2.86 -1.60 -8.33
N GLY A 262 -3.44 -2.62 -8.96
CA GLY A 262 -4.73 -2.49 -9.62
C GLY A 262 -5.86 -2.16 -8.64
N ILE A 263 -5.86 -2.74 -7.43
CA ILE A 263 -6.80 -2.40 -6.36
C ILE A 263 -6.53 -0.98 -5.86
N ALA A 264 -5.27 -0.63 -5.57
CA ALA A 264 -4.94 0.72 -5.10
C ALA A 264 -5.37 1.79 -6.11
N THR A 265 -5.08 1.59 -7.40
CA THR A 265 -5.50 2.50 -8.47
C THR A 265 -7.02 2.52 -8.71
N TYR A 266 -7.73 1.43 -8.41
CA TYR A 266 -9.18 1.38 -8.45
C TYR A 266 -9.84 2.27 -7.38
N PHE A 267 -9.17 2.48 -6.26
CA PHE A 267 -9.60 3.37 -5.19
C PHE A 267 -9.16 4.83 -5.37
N GLU A 268 -8.23 5.14 -6.27
CA GLU A 268 -7.69 6.49 -6.55
C GLU A 268 -8.71 7.52 -7.06
N THR A 269 -9.97 7.19 -7.19
CA THR A 269 -11.02 8.11 -7.69
C THR A 269 -11.88 8.64 -6.54
N PRO A 270 -11.31 9.42 -5.59
CA PRO A 270 -12.07 9.96 -4.48
C PRO A 270 -12.98 11.09 -4.97
N GLU A 271 -14.23 11.10 -4.51
CA GLU A 271 -15.12 12.23 -4.66
C GLU A 271 -14.89 13.22 -3.50
N LEU A 272 -13.95 14.14 -3.68
CA LEU A 272 -13.55 15.10 -2.64
C LEU A 272 -14.64 16.15 -2.37
N ALA A 273 -15.63 16.28 -3.26
CA ALA A 273 -16.67 17.30 -3.18
C ALA A 273 -17.81 16.98 -2.20
N THR A 274 -17.88 15.79 -1.64
CA THR A 274 -18.98 15.38 -0.75
C THR A 274 -18.49 14.99 0.65
N THR A 275 -19.16 15.56 1.68
CA THR A 275 -18.96 15.18 3.09
C THR A 275 -19.67 13.87 3.47
N ARG A 276 -20.38 13.22 2.54
CA ARG A 276 -21.28 12.08 2.78
C ARG A 276 -20.68 10.71 2.54
N GLY A 277 -19.36 10.57 2.62
CA GLY A 277 -18.65 9.30 2.45
C GLY A 277 -18.18 9.05 1.02
N TRP A 278 -17.45 7.99 0.85
CA TRP A 278 -16.78 7.60 -0.40
C TRP A 278 -17.76 6.93 -1.36
N ARG A 279 -18.43 7.69 -2.22
CA ARG A 279 -19.43 7.16 -3.14
C ARG A 279 -18.86 6.67 -4.48
N THR A 280 -17.64 7.07 -4.82
CA THR A 280 -17.04 6.84 -6.14
C THR A 280 -15.98 5.77 -6.18
N ILE A 281 -15.87 4.89 -5.16
CA ILE A 281 -15.02 3.72 -5.25
C ILE A 281 -15.35 2.95 -6.53
N GLY A 282 -14.33 2.71 -7.37
CA GLY A 282 -14.51 2.07 -8.66
C GLY A 282 -15.18 2.95 -9.70
N GLY A 283 -15.05 4.26 -9.57
CA GLY A 283 -15.26 5.20 -10.67
C GLY A 283 -14.25 4.98 -11.79
N VAL A 284 -14.54 5.51 -12.97
CA VAL A 284 -13.62 5.43 -14.11
C VAL A 284 -12.40 6.32 -13.84
N ASN A 285 -11.23 5.73 -13.70
CA ASN A 285 -9.96 6.46 -13.69
C ASN A 285 -9.63 6.88 -15.13
N ARG A 286 -10.05 8.09 -15.49
CA ARG A 286 -9.97 8.60 -16.86
C ARG A 286 -8.53 8.65 -17.40
N PRO A 287 -7.52 9.15 -16.68
CA PRO A 287 -6.15 9.12 -17.15
C PRO A 287 -5.66 7.70 -17.49
N ARG A 288 -6.01 6.70 -16.68
CA ARG A 288 -5.66 5.30 -16.91
C ARG A 288 -6.42 4.73 -18.11
N LEU A 289 -7.72 5.01 -18.23
CA LEU A 289 -8.54 4.59 -19.37
C LEU A 289 -7.99 5.15 -20.68
N ASP A 290 -7.67 6.44 -20.73
CA ASP A 290 -7.12 7.08 -21.90
C ASP A 290 -5.73 6.51 -22.26
N LEU A 291 -4.93 6.17 -21.28
CA LEU A 291 -3.62 5.54 -21.50
C LEU A 291 -3.77 4.14 -22.10
N VAL A 292 -4.63 3.28 -21.55
CA VAL A 292 -4.89 1.94 -22.12
C VAL A 292 -5.42 2.04 -23.56
N ARG A 293 -6.31 2.98 -23.83
CA ARG A 293 -6.85 3.17 -25.18
C ARG A 293 -5.82 3.62 -26.21
N ARG A 294 -4.85 4.45 -25.78
CA ARG A 294 -3.79 4.95 -26.67
C ARG A 294 -2.62 4.01 -26.83
N GLN A 295 -2.29 3.27 -25.79
CA GLN A 295 -1.05 2.46 -25.70
C GLN A 295 -1.35 1.02 -25.31
N PHE A 296 -2.39 0.45 -25.94
CA PHE A 296 -2.67 -0.97 -25.74
C PHE A 296 -1.53 -1.80 -26.33
N THR A 297 -0.97 -2.68 -25.52
CA THR A 297 0.09 -3.60 -25.92
C THR A 297 -0.42 -5.03 -25.87
N PRO A 298 -0.59 -5.72 -27.02
CA PRO A 298 -1.02 -7.12 -27.04
C PRO A 298 -0.09 -8.01 -26.23
N GLY A 299 -0.66 -8.94 -25.45
CA GLY A 299 0.09 -9.85 -24.59
C GLY A 299 0.61 -9.24 -23.28
N LEU A 300 0.46 -7.92 -23.06
CA LEU A 300 0.87 -7.29 -21.81
C LEU A 300 0.05 -7.81 -20.64
N LEU A 301 -1.24 -8.15 -20.85
CA LEU A 301 -2.08 -8.70 -19.80
C LEU A 301 -1.53 -10.03 -19.25
N ASP A 302 -1.13 -10.95 -20.11
CA ASP A 302 -0.49 -12.19 -19.67
C ASP A 302 0.83 -11.91 -18.91
N ARG A 303 1.64 -10.97 -19.41
CA ARG A 303 2.89 -10.60 -18.77
C ARG A 303 2.70 -10.04 -17.36
N ILE A 304 1.78 -9.10 -17.14
CA ILE A 304 1.54 -8.51 -15.81
C ILE A 304 0.91 -9.49 -14.83
N ILE A 305 0.14 -10.48 -15.32
CA ILE A 305 -0.45 -11.52 -14.47
C ILE A 305 0.62 -12.51 -14.02
N THR A 306 1.53 -12.88 -14.90
CA THR A 306 2.54 -13.93 -14.67
C THR A 306 3.85 -13.41 -14.10
N SER A 307 4.16 -12.12 -14.28
CA SER A 307 5.41 -11.48 -13.84
C SER A 307 5.17 -10.08 -13.30
N ASP A 308 6.01 -9.65 -12.36
CA ASP A 308 6.02 -8.28 -11.86
C ASP A 308 7.01 -7.38 -12.63
N GLU A 309 7.78 -7.94 -13.60
CA GLU A 309 8.78 -7.21 -14.39
C GLU A 309 8.21 -5.97 -15.12
N PRO A 310 7.04 -6.00 -15.80
CA PRO A 310 6.53 -4.83 -16.47
C PRO A 310 6.29 -3.62 -15.56
N PHE A 311 6.09 -3.86 -14.25
CA PHE A 311 5.95 -2.77 -13.27
C PHE A 311 7.30 -2.19 -12.82
N ARG A 312 8.40 -2.89 -13.09
CA ARG A 312 9.77 -2.52 -12.72
C ARG A 312 10.51 -1.83 -13.86
N ASP A 313 10.09 -2.06 -15.08
CA ASP A 313 10.66 -1.43 -16.26
C ASP A 313 10.16 0.01 -16.37
N PRO A 314 11.05 1.03 -16.32
CA PRO A 314 10.66 2.43 -16.41
C PRO A 314 9.87 2.78 -17.68
N ASP A 315 10.11 2.09 -18.78
CA ASP A 315 9.46 2.33 -20.06
C ASP A 315 8.07 1.69 -20.15
N GLU A 316 7.82 0.62 -19.40
CA GLU A 316 6.56 -0.12 -19.40
C GLU A 316 5.67 0.16 -18.17
N ALA A 317 6.23 0.56 -17.05
CA ALA A 317 5.55 0.64 -15.77
C ALA A 317 4.24 1.44 -15.84
N LEU A 318 4.25 2.62 -16.48
CA LEU A 318 3.06 3.46 -16.58
C LEU A 318 1.91 2.75 -17.29
N VAL A 319 2.20 2.00 -18.35
CA VAL A 319 1.23 1.23 -19.12
C VAL A 319 0.80 -0.01 -18.34
N ALA A 320 1.72 -0.68 -17.63
CA ALA A 320 1.42 -1.83 -16.77
C ALA A 320 0.45 -1.45 -15.65
N TYR A 321 0.65 -0.32 -14.96
CA TYR A 321 -0.28 0.21 -13.96
C TYR A 321 -1.66 0.51 -14.55
N ALA A 322 -1.72 1.06 -15.76
CA ALA A 322 -3.00 1.33 -16.42
C ALA A 322 -3.74 0.03 -16.79
N HIS A 323 -3.02 -1.01 -17.23
CA HIS A 323 -3.60 -2.32 -17.52
C HIS A 323 -4.04 -3.03 -16.23
N ALA A 324 -3.27 -2.93 -15.14
CA ALA A 324 -3.66 -3.45 -13.84
C ALA A 324 -4.98 -2.83 -13.35
N TRP A 325 -5.09 -1.48 -13.41
CA TRP A 325 -6.34 -0.79 -13.12
C TRP A 325 -7.50 -1.29 -14.01
N ALA A 326 -7.29 -1.37 -15.32
CA ALA A 326 -8.32 -1.78 -16.27
C ALA A 326 -8.82 -3.21 -15.99
N THR A 327 -7.88 -4.12 -15.67
CA THR A 327 -8.17 -5.51 -15.33
C THR A 327 -9.02 -5.59 -14.05
N ILE A 328 -8.58 -4.93 -12.96
CA ILE A 328 -9.35 -4.87 -11.71
C ILE A 328 -10.71 -4.23 -11.95
N PHE A 329 -10.77 -3.13 -12.72
CA PHE A 329 -12.04 -2.46 -13.04
C PHE A 329 -13.00 -3.39 -13.77
N TYR A 330 -12.53 -4.13 -14.78
CA TYR A 330 -13.31 -5.10 -15.51
C TYR A 330 -13.81 -6.26 -14.63
N LEU A 331 -12.91 -6.88 -13.88
CA LEU A 331 -13.22 -8.01 -13.00
C LEU A 331 -14.21 -7.60 -11.91
N ALA A 332 -13.99 -6.47 -11.27
CA ALA A 332 -14.87 -5.93 -10.23
C ALA A 332 -16.26 -5.55 -10.72
N LYS A 333 -16.45 -5.24 -11.99
CA LYS A 333 -17.76 -4.90 -12.59
C LYS A 333 -18.48 -6.11 -13.18
N LEU A 334 -17.77 -6.98 -13.88
CA LEU A 334 -18.37 -8.02 -14.73
C LEU A 334 -18.11 -9.46 -14.26
N ARG A 335 -17.11 -9.68 -13.42
CA ARG A 335 -16.69 -11.01 -12.92
C ARG A 335 -16.58 -11.01 -11.39
N ARG A 336 -17.58 -10.43 -10.72
CA ARG A 336 -17.53 -10.12 -9.28
C ARG A 336 -17.31 -11.34 -8.39
N THR A 337 -18.00 -12.42 -8.65
CA THR A 337 -17.92 -13.65 -7.84
C THR A 337 -16.55 -14.30 -7.98
N GLU A 338 -16.09 -14.44 -9.22
CA GLU A 338 -14.79 -15.02 -9.53
C GLU A 338 -13.67 -14.16 -8.99
N PHE A 339 -13.81 -12.83 -9.07
CA PHE A 339 -12.86 -11.89 -8.53
C PHE A 339 -12.77 -11.99 -7.00
N ALA A 340 -13.89 -12.07 -6.30
CA ALA A 340 -13.91 -12.27 -4.85
C ALA A 340 -13.22 -13.60 -4.46
N SER A 341 -13.54 -14.69 -5.17
CA SER A 341 -12.90 -16.00 -4.96
C SER A 341 -11.39 -15.96 -5.19
N TYR A 342 -10.94 -15.27 -6.25
CA TYR A 342 -9.51 -15.11 -6.53
C TYR A 342 -8.78 -14.33 -5.43
N LEU A 343 -9.38 -13.23 -4.95
CA LEU A 343 -8.82 -12.46 -3.84
C LEU A 343 -8.75 -13.28 -2.55
N GLN A 344 -9.74 -14.11 -2.28
CA GLN A 344 -9.72 -15.02 -1.14
C GLN A 344 -8.56 -16.02 -1.24
N GLN A 345 -8.34 -16.63 -2.40
CA GLN A 345 -7.19 -17.52 -2.63
C GLN A 345 -5.85 -16.81 -2.40
N LEU A 346 -5.74 -15.53 -2.83
CA LEU A 346 -4.53 -14.74 -2.60
C LEU A 346 -4.31 -14.41 -1.12
N SER A 347 -5.39 -14.22 -0.35
CA SER A 347 -5.30 -13.93 1.09
C SER A 347 -4.76 -15.10 1.92
N GLU A 348 -4.83 -16.32 1.39
CA GLU A 348 -4.35 -17.54 2.04
C GLU A 348 -2.85 -17.81 1.79
N LYS A 349 -2.20 -17.03 0.91
CA LYS A 349 -0.78 -17.19 0.63
C LYS A 349 0.07 -16.81 1.84
N ALA A 350 0.97 -17.72 2.22
CA ALA A 350 1.87 -17.46 3.35
C ALA A 350 2.91 -16.36 3.03
N PRO A 351 3.34 -15.58 4.03
CA PRO A 351 4.48 -14.67 3.89
C PRO A 351 5.73 -15.43 3.40
N LEU A 352 6.51 -14.77 2.54
CA LEU A 352 7.77 -15.28 1.96
C LEU A 352 7.61 -16.56 1.10
N ALA A 353 6.40 -16.98 0.77
CA ALA A 353 6.19 -18.11 -0.15
C ALA A 353 6.67 -17.75 -1.57
N ALA A 354 7.09 -18.75 -2.33
CA ALA A 354 7.45 -18.59 -3.73
C ALA A 354 6.20 -18.68 -4.63
N ASP A 355 6.17 -17.86 -5.68
CA ASP A 355 5.08 -17.83 -6.66
C ASP A 355 5.65 -17.76 -8.07
N SER A 356 5.61 -18.89 -8.78
CA SER A 356 6.12 -18.96 -10.15
C SER A 356 5.12 -18.39 -11.16
N ALA A 357 5.60 -18.01 -12.35
CA ALA A 357 4.77 -17.57 -13.46
C ALA A 357 3.67 -18.60 -13.81
N ASP A 358 4.04 -19.88 -13.81
CA ASP A 358 3.10 -20.97 -14.12
C ASP A 358 2.03 -21.09 -13.02
N LEU A 359 2.41 -20.99 -11.75
CA LEU A 359 1.46 -21.02 -10.64
C LEU A 359 0.49 -19.83 -10.71
N ARG A 360 0.99 -18.62 -11.01
CA ARG A 360 0.14 -17.43 -11.22
C ARG A 360 -0.84 -17.64 -12.36
N ARG A 361 -0.39 -18.17 -13.50
CA ARG A 361 -1.25 -18.47 -14.65
C ARG A 361 -2.29 -19.54 -14.33
N GLN A 362 -1.91 -20.61 -13.63
CA GLN A 362 -2.83 -21.65 -13.18
C GLN A 362 -3.89 -21.11 -12.22
N SER A 363 -3.48 -20.33 -11.23
CA SER A 363 -4.40 -19.70 -10.26
C SER A 363 -5.39 -18.77 -10.95
N PHE A 364 -4.92 -17.99 -11.94
CA PHE A 364 -5.78 -17.14 -12.74
C PHE A 364 -6.81 -17.93 -13.54
N ARG A 365 -6.35 -18.97 -14.27
CA ARG A 365 -7.26 -19.86 -15.06
C ARG A 365 -8.27 -20.58 -14.17
N ALA A 366 -7.86 -21.06 -13.03
CA ALA A 366 -8.75 -21.74 -12.08
C ALA A 366 -9.82 -20.78 -11.52
N ALA A 367 -9.48 -19.51 -11.31
CA ALA A 367 -10.43 -18.53 -10.78
C ALA A 367 -11.40 -17.99 -11.83
N PHE A 368 -10.94 -17.78 -13.08
CA PHE A 368 -11.70 -17.07 -14.12
C PHE A 368 -12.16 -17.96 -15.27
N ASP A 369 -11.86 -19.25 -15.25
CA ASP A 369 -12.21 -20.23 -16.32
C ASP A 369 -11.76 -19.77 -17.73
N CYS A 370 -10.68 -19.00 -17.79
CA CYS A 370 -10.03 -18.54 -19.02
C CYS A 370 -8.58 -18.13 -18.76
N GLY A 371 -7.77 -18.11 -19.82
CA GLY A 371 -6.41 -17.58 -19.73
C GLY A 371 -6.37 -16.05 -19.70
N PRO A 372 -5.24 -15.45 -19.26
CA PRO A 372 -5.05 -14.01 -19.38
C PRO A 372 -5.20 -13.50 -20.82
N GLU A 373 -4.72 -14.28 -21.79
CA GLU A 373 -4.80 -14.03 -23.22
C GLU A 373 -6.25 -13.95 -23.73
N ASP A 374 -7.15 -14.78 -23.16
CA ASP A 374 -8.56 -14.80 -23.53
C ASP A 374 -9.33 -13.58 -23.00
N LEU A 375 -8.81 -12.96 -21.92
CA LEU A 375 -9.45 -11.82 -21.27
C LEU A 375 -9.21 -10.49 -22.02
N GLU A 376 -8.14 -10.38 -22.80
CA GLU A 376 -7.77 -9.11 -23.46
C GLU A 376 -8.87 -8.52 -24.33
N GLN A 377 -9.45 -9.31 -25.22
CA GLN A 377 -10.47 -8.83 -26.14
C GLN A 377 -11.81 -8.46 -25.43
N PRO A 378 -12.33 -9.27 -24.48
CA PRO A 378 -13.46 -8.86 -23.65
C PRO A 378 -13.22 -7.57 -22.87
N LEU A 379 -12.03 -7.42 -22.27
CA LEU A 379 -11.61 -6.22 -21.55
C LEU A 379 -11.65 -4.99 -22.46
N LEU A 380 -11.01 -5.04 -23.62
CA LEU A 380 -10.98 -3.93 -24.57
C LEU A 380 -12.37 -3.53 -25.05
N ARG A 381 -13.22 -4.52 -25.41
CA ARG A 381 -14.62 -4.25 -25.80
C ARG A 381 -15.38 -3.52 -24.70
N TYR A 382 -15.21 -3.95 -23.46
CA TYR A 382 -15.85 -3.29 -22.32
C TYR A 382 -15.32 -1.85 -22.12
N LEU A 383 -14.01 -1.66 -22.15
CA LEU A 383 -13.42 -0.33 -22.00
C LEU A 383 -13.85 0.64 -23.12
N ALA A 384 -14.11 0.12 -24.34
CA ALA A 384 -14.60 0.94 -25.44
C ALA A 384 -16.03 1.48 -25.20
N THR A 385 -16.84 0.81 -24.38
CA THR A 385 -18.20 1.28 -24.02
C THR A 385 -18.21 2.41 -22.99
N LEU A 386 -17.10 2.64 -22.29
CA LEU A 386 -17.02 3.67 -21.26
C LEU A 386 -16.97 5.07 -21.91
N PRO A 387 -17.58 6.09 -21.30
CA PRO A 387 -17.58 7.43 -21.87
C PRO A 387 -16.14 7.99 -21.93
N SER A 388 -15.82 8.58 -23.07
CA SER A 388 -14.58 9.33 -23.26
C SER A 388 -14.57 10.57 -22.35
N SER A 389 -13.36 11.10 -22.06
CA SER A 389 -13.27 12.41 -21.40
C SER A 389 -13.96 13.48 -22.25
N PRO A 390 -14.72 14.40 -21.65
CA PRO A 390 -15.33 15.52 -22.38
C PRO A 390 -14.29 16.41 -23.03
#